data_45cffd93ddb05d5035637dc3b4b75705
#
_entry.id   45cffd93ddb05d5035637dc3b4b75705
#
_cell.length_a   1.000
_cell.length_b   1.000
_cell.length_c   1.000
_cell.angle_alpha   90.00
_cell.angle_beta   90.00
_cell.angle_gamma   90.00
#
_symmetry.space_group_name_H-M   'P 1'
#
loop_
_entity.id
_entity.type
_entity.pdbx_description
1 polymer ?
#
loop_
_entity_poly.entity_id
_entity_poly.type
_entity_poly.pdbx_seq_one_letter_code
_entity_poly.pdbx_strand_id
1 'polypeptide(L)'
;MCGGGAAKVSAAQMLETLLASETTGDLLVLFHRNPGLIDTLDSIARRIGRTGNAIEEDVRSLVNLGVLKTRRIGRSEVLLLDRARDREVLDAIAKHLRNLEGVGKIDNTKF
;
A
#
# COMPACT_ATOMS: atom_id res chain seq x y z
N MET A 1 -10.17 22.53 -0.09
CA MET A 1 -10.04 22.05 -0.02
C MET A 1 -9.75 21.41 0.11
N CYS A 2 -9.59 21.35 0.14
CA CYS A 2 -9.15 20.84 0.41
C CYS A 2 -8.95 19.69 0.45
N GLY A 3 -8.54 19.56 1.01
CA GLY A 3 -8.08 18.25 1.30
C GLY A 3 -8.67 17.16 0.50
N GLY A 4 -9.72 17.43 -0.06
CA GLY A 4 -10.37 16.45 -0.91
C GLY A 4 -9.45 15.91 -1.97
N GLY A 5 -8.42 16.66 -2.29
CA GLY A 5 -7.50 16.22 -3.32
C GLY A 5 -6.85 14.89 -3.02
N ALA A 6 -6.59 14.65 -1.73
CA ALA A 6 -5.95 13.40 -1.33
C ALA A 6 -6.79 12.18 -1.66
N ALA A 7 -8.10 12.34 -1.70
CA ALA A 7 -8.99 11.22 -1.97
C ALA A 7 -9.09 10.90 -3.45
N LYS A 8 -8.47 11.70 -4.29
CA LYS A 8 -8.64 11.57 -5.72
C LYS A 8 -7.47 10.93 -6.42
N VAL A 9 -6.74 10.09 -5.72
CA VAL A 9 -5.62 9.39 -6.34
C VAL A 9 -6.14 8.41 -7.38
N SER A 10 -5.58 8.47 -8.57
CA SER A 10 -6.00 7.58 -9.66
C SER A 10 -5.44 6.17 -9.45
N ALA A 11 -6.06 5.21 -10.12
CA ALA A 11 -5.56 3.83 -10.04
C ALA A 11 -4.13 3.73 -10.56
N ALA A 12 -3.79 4.49 -11.58
CA ALA A 12 -2.42 4.50 -12.10
C ALA A 12 -1.44 5.01 -11.05
N GLN A 13 -1.81 6.06 -10.33
CA GLN A 13 -0.97 6.59 -9.26
C GLN A 13 -0.85 5.61 -8.10
N MET A 14 -1.94 4.92 -7.77
CA MET A 14 -1.90 3.89 -6.75
C MET A 14 -0.90 2.80 -7.11
N LEU A 15 -0.97 2.35 -8.36
CA LEU A 15 -0.07 1.31 -8.83
C LEU A 15 1.38 1.79 -8.80
N GLU A 16 1.62 3.02 -9.23
CA GLU A 16 2.96 3.60 -9.16
C GLU A 16 3.50 3.60 -7.74
N THR A 17 2.65 4.00 -6.78
CA THR A 17 3.06 4.03 -5.39
C THR A 17 3.43 2.63 -4.90
N LEU A 18 2.62 1.65 -5.24
CA LEU A 18 2.85 0.28 -4.76
C LEU A 18 4.08 -0.35 -5.40
N LEU A 19 4.44 0.11 -6.59
CA LEU A 19 5.60 -0.41 -7.31
C LEU A 19 6.83 0.47 -7.20
N ALA A 20 6.76 1.52 -6.39
CA ALA A 20 7.84 2.52 -6.33
C ALA A 20 9.14 1.95 -5.82
N SER A 21 9.08 0.95 -4.96
CA SER A 21 10.30 0.37 -4.42
C SER A 21 10.05 -1.06 -3.99
N GLU A 22 11.13 -1.81 -3.88
CA GLU A 22 11.09 -3.17 -3.37
C GLU A 22 10.58 -3.19 -1.93
N THR A 23 10.95 -2.16 -1.17
CA THR A 23 10.52 -2.04 0.22
C THR A 23 9.00 -1.96 0.34
N THR A 24 8.37 -1.19 -0.53
CA THR A 24 6.91 -1.10 -0.53
C THR A 24 6.30 -2.47 -0.75
N GLY A 25 6.84 -3.23 -1.69
CA GLY A 25 6.37 -4.59 -1.94
C GLY A 25 6.54 -5.48 -0.73
N ASP A 26 7.70 -5.40 -0.07
CA ASP A 26 7.95 -6.20 1.12
C ASP A 26 6.97 -5.87 2.24
N LEU A 27 6.67 -4.58 2.41
CA LEU A 27 5.71 -4.14 3.42
C LEU A 27 4.32 -4.68 3.13
N LEU A 28 3.89 -4.61 1.89
CA LEU A 28 2.58 -5.10 1.50
C LEU A 28 2.46 -6.60 1.74
N VAL A 29 3.50 -7.35 1.37
CA VAL A 29 3.51 -8.80 1.60
C VAL A 29 3.40 -9.08 3.09
N LEU A 30 4.16 -8.36 3.91
CA LEU A 30 4.13 -8.57 5.36
C LEU A 30 2.74 -8.36 5.92
N PHE A 31 2.10 -7.24 5.57
CA PHE A 31 0.78 -6.93 6.11
C PHE A 31 -0.31 -7.81 5.53
N HIS A 32 -0.18 -8.25 4.29
CA HIS A 32 -1.17 -9.15 3.72
C HIS A 32 -1.07 -10.55 4.31
N ARG A 33 0.12 -10.97 4.70
CA ARG A 33 0.29 -12.24 5.40
C ARG A 33 -0.15 -12.17 6.85
N ASN A 34 -0.14 -10.96 7.41
CA ASN A 34 -0.46 -10.75 8.82
C ASN A 34 -1.41 -9.57 8.93
N PRO A 35 -2.67 -9.72 8.48
CA PRO A 35 -3.57 -8.55 8.40
C PRO A 35 -3.90 -7.95 9.75
N GLY A 36 -3.69 -8.69 10.83
CA GLY A 36 -3.91 -8.16 12.16
C GLY A 36 -2.66 -7.56 12.80
N LEU A 37 -1.56 -7.49 12.06
CA LEU A 37 -0.30 -7.00 12.62
C LEU A 37 -0.43 -5.52 13.02
N ILE A 38 -0.01 -5.23 14.24
CA ILE A 38 0.05 -3.87 14.77
C ILE A 38 1.40 -3.76 15.46
N ASP A 39 2.26 -2.89 14.98
CA ASP A 39 3.60 -2.80 15.53
C ASP A 39 4.22 -1.45 15.18
N THR A 40 5.37 -1.16 15.84
CA THR A 40 6.08 0.08 15.59
C THR A 40 6.83 0.02 14.29
N LEU A 41 7.22 1.20 13.79
CA LEU A 41 7.98 1.32 12.56
C LEU A 41 9.26 0.48 12.62
N ASP A 42 10.02 0.60 13.71
CA ASP A 42 11.27 -0.12 13.85
C ASP A 42 11.08 -1.63 13.86
N SER A 43 10.06 -2.07 14.56
CA SER A 43 9.78 -3.49 14.66
C SER A 43 9.36 -4.05 13.31
N ILE A 44 8.53 -3.31 12.58
CA ILE A 44 8.10 -3.73 11.26
C ILE A 44 9.30 -3.78 10.30
N ALA A 45 10.17 -2.77 10.39
CA ALA A 45 11.37 -2.75 9.55
C ALA A 45 12.22 -4.00 9.79
N ARG A 46 12.40 -4.36 11.05
CA ARG A 46 13.20 -5.56 11.37
C ARG A 46 12.61 -6.82 10.78
N ARG A 47 11.29 -6.90 10.71
CA ARG A 47 10.63 -8.09 10.16
C ARG A 47 10.95 -8.30 8.69
N ILE A 48 11.27 -7.21 7.97
CA ILE A 48 11.62 -7.31 6.56
C ILE A 48 13.12 -7.07 6.33
N GLY A 49 13.91 -7.14 7.41
CA GLY A 49 15.36 -7.06 7.31
C GLY A 49 15.90 -5.68 7.01
N ARG A 50 15.20 -4.63 7.47
CA ARG A 50 15.60 -3.25 7.21
C ARG A 50 15.55 -2.45 8.49
N THR A 51 15.94 -1.17 8.41
CA THR A 51 15.87 -0.27 9.55
C THR A 51 14.67 0.66 9.38
N GLY A 52 14.22 1.24 10.50
CA GLY A 52 13.10 2.17 10.44
C GLY A 52 13.35 3.33 9.51
N ASN A 53 14.57 3.89 9.56
CA ASN A 53 14.91 5.00 8.69
C ASN A 53 14.83 4.63 7.21
N ALA A 54 15.21 3.40 6.89
CA ALA A 54 15.22 2.96 5.50
C ALA A 54 13.84 2.81 4.91
N ILE A 55 12.83 2.57 5.74
CA ILE A 55 11.48 2.34 5.24
C ILE A 55 10.52 3.49 5.51
N GLU A 56 10.96 4.51 6.20
CA GLU A 56 10.07 5.57 6.65
C GLU A 56 9.30 6.22 5.51
N GLU A 57 9.99 6.51 4.43
CA GLU A 57 9.35 7.19 3.31
C GLU A 57 8.34 6.31 2.60
N ASP A 58 8.67 5.03 2.46
CA ASP A 58 7.75 4.09 1.83
C ASP A 58 6.51 3.89 2.69
N VAL A 59 6.69 3.83 4.00
CA VAL A 59 5.57 3.74 4.93
C VAL A 59 4.69 4.98 4.80
N ARG A 60 5.32 6.15 4.73
CA ARG A 60 4.56 7.40 4.59
C ARG A 60 3.72 7.39 3.31
N SER A 61 4.28 6.88 2.23
CA SER A 61 3.54 6.76 0.97
C SER A 61 2.32 5.86 1.12
N LEU A 62 2.48 4.74 1.82
CA LEU A 62 1.36 3.82 2.04
C LEU A 62 0.31 4.42 2.99
N VAL A 63 0.75 5.20 3.96
CA VAL A 63 -0.19 5.90 4.84
C VAL A 63 -0.96 6.96 4.06
N ASN A 64 -0.27 7.70 3.19
CA ASN A 64 -0.94 8.70 2.35
C ASN A 64 -1.96 8.07 1.43
N LEU A 65 -1.67 6.87 0.94
CA LEU A 65 -2.60 6.13 0.10
C LEU A 65 -3.79 5.58 0.90
N GLY A 66 -3.61 5.46 2.21
CA GLY A 66 -4.64 4.95 3.12
C GLY A 66 -4.57 3.47 3.40
N VAL A 67 -3.64 2.77 2.76
CA VAL A 67 -3.48 1.33 2.96
C VAL A 67 -2.97 1.01 4.36
N LEU A 68 -2.05 1.82 4.85
CA LEU A 68 -1.59 1.72 6.23
C LEU A 68 -2.10 2.92 7.00
N LYS A 69 -2.29 2.75 8.29
CA LYS A 69 -2.64 3.85 9.15
C LYS A 69 -1.85 3.76 10.44
N THR A 70 -1.77 4.90 11.12
CA THR A 70 -1.02 4.98 12.37
C THR A 70 -1.99 5.09 13.53
N ARG A 71 -1.56 4.62 14.66
CA ARG A 71 -2.33 4.72 15.90
C ARG A 71 -1.36 4.90 17.04
N ARG A 72 -1.76 5.68 18.02
CA ARG A 72 -0.94 5.87 19.20
C ARG A 72 -1.45 4.93 20.29
N ILE A 73 -0.53 4.15 20.84
CA ILE A 73 -0.83 3.26 21.95
C ILE A 73 0.18 3.60 23.04
N GLY A 74 -0.30 4.25 24.11
CA GLY A 74 0.59 4.74 25.13
C GLY A 74 1.50 5.80 24.54
N ARG A 75 2.80 5.57 24.62
CA ARG A 75 3.79 6.49 24.06
C ARG A 75 4.28 6.07 22.70
N SER A 76 3.81 4.94 22.21
CA SER A 76 4.29 4.40 20.96
C SER A 76 3.32 4.69 19.84
N GLU A 77 3.87 4.96 18.67
CA GLU A 77 3.08 5.05 17.46
C GLU A 77 3.24 3.75 16.71
N VAL A 78 2.13 3.15 16.35
CA VAL A 78 2.14 1.85 15.67
C VAL A 78 1.49 1.96 14.30
N LEU A 79 1.82 1.01 13.45
CA LEU A 79 1.30 0.92 12.10
C LEU A 79 0.39 -0.28 12.00
N LEU A 80 -0.67 -0.16 11.22
CA LEU A 80 -1.58 -1.25 10.98
C LEU A 80 -2.21 -1.10 9.60
N LEU A 81 -2.69 -2.22 9.09
CA LEU A 81 -3.33 -2.25 7.78
C LEU A 81 -4.78 -1.78 7.90
N ASP A 82 -5.19 -0.88 7.03
CA ASP A 82 -6.59 -0.53 6.90
C ASP A 82 -7.17 -1.47 5.86
N ARG A 83 -7.84 -2.51 6.31
CA ARG A 83 -8.31 -3.58 5.42
C ARG A 83 -9.32 -3.11 4.40
N ALA A 84 -10.20 -2.22 4.81
CA ALA A 84 -11.23 -1.72 3.89
C ALA A 84 -10.60 -0.89 2.78
N ARG A 85 -9.69 0.01 3.16
CA ARG A 85 -9.02 0.84 2.18
C ARG A 85 -8.10 0.02 1.28
N ASP A 86 -7.41 -0.95 1.87
CA ASP A 86 -6.56 -1.85 1.11
C ASP A 86 -7.34 -2.56 0.02
N ARG A 87 -8.53 -3.06 0.37
CA ARG A 87 -9.38 -3.74 -0.60
C ARG A 87 -9.83 -2.79 -1.70
N GLU A 88 -10.19 -1.56 -1.34
CA GLU A 88 -10.57 -0.55 -2.33
C GLU A 88 -9.46 -0.28 -3.31
N VAL A 89 -8.22 -0.15 -2.80
CA VAL A 89 -7.07 0.13 -3.64
C VAL A 89 -6.80 -1.04 -4.58
N LEU A 90 -6.81 -2.25 -4.04
CA LEU A 90 -6.57 -3.44 -4.86
C LEU A 90 -7.65 -3.60 -5.93
N ASP A 91 -8.90 -3.34 -5.59
CA ASP A 91 -9.99 -3.42 -6.55
C ASP A 91 -9.82 -2.38 -7.66
N ALA A 92 -9.44 -1.16 -7.29
CA ALA A 92 -9.23 -0.10 -8.26
C ALA A 92 -8.10 -0.44 -9.21
N ILE A 93 -7.01 -0.99 -8.67
CA ILE A 93 -5.87 -1.39 -9.49
C ILE A 93 -6.25 -2.54 -10.42
N ALA A 94 -6.97 -3.53 -9.90
CA ALA A 94 -7.41 -4.66 -10.71
C ALA A 94 -8.28 -4.20 -11.87
N LYS A 95 -9.19 -3.26 -11.58
CA LYS A 95 -10.05 -2.72 -12.62
C LYS A 95 -9.24 -1.97 -13.67
N HIS A 96 -8.25 -1.18 -13.21
CA HIS A 96 -7.38 -0.44 -14.11
C HIS A 96 -6.63 -1.39 -15.05
N LEU A 97 -6.09 -2.48 -14.49
CA LEU A 97 -5.35 -3.45 -15.29
C LEU A 97 -6.25 -4.14 -16.29
N ARG A 98 -7.48 -4.44 -15.92
CA ARG A 98 -8.43 -5.04 -16.85
C ARG A 98 -8.75 -4.11 -18.00
N ASN A 99 -8.84 -2.82 -17.71
CA ASN A 99 -9.09 -1.83 -18.77
C ASN A 99 -7.94 -1.77 -19.74
N LEU A 100 -6.71 -1.88 -19.23
CA LEU A 100 -5.54 -1.91 -20.12
C LEU A 100 -5.52 -3.16 -20.97
N GLU A 101 -5.87 -4.29 -20.39
CA GLU A 101 -5.97 -5.55 -21.14
C GLU A 101 -7.01 -5.44 -22.25
N GLY A 102 -8.16 -4.84 -21.91
CA GLY A 102 -9.21 -4.68 -22.88
C GLY A 102 -8.78 -3.84 -24.07
N VAL A 103 -7.95 -2.87 -23.80
CA VAL A 103 -7.42 -2.03 -24.87
C VAL A 103 -6.41 -2.79 -25.71
N GLY A 104 -5.57 -3.52 -25.02
CA GLY A 104 -4.52 -4.23 -25.67
C GLY A 104 -4.95 -5.53 -26.27
N LYS A 105 -5.93 -6.10 -25.90
CA LYS A 105 -6.42 -7.22 -26.21
C LYS A 105 -6.13 -8.17 -27.07
N ILE A 106 -5.77 -8.54 -27.10
CA ILE A 106 -5.53 -9.25 -27.63
C ILE A 106 -5.50 -10.44 -27.32
N ASP A 107 -5.49 -10.63 -27.07
CA ASP A 107 -5.36 -11.51 -26.77
C ASP A 107 -5.33 -12.27 -26.25
N ASN A 108 -5.18 -12.35 -26.06
CA ASN A 108 -5.07 -12.95 -25.40
C ASN A 108 -5.40 -13.74 -25.09
N THR A 109 -5.30 -13.57 -25.04
CA THR A 109 -5.72 -14.28 -24.62
C THR A 109 -5.97 -15.41 -24.81
N LYS A 110 -5.58 -15.72 -25.18
CA LYS A 110 -5.69 -16.80 -25.43
C LYS A 110 -4.82 -17.62 -24.98
N PHE A 111 -4.55 -17.73 -24.42
CA PHE A 111 -3.74 -18.59 -23.84
C PHE A 111 -4.17 -19.26 -22.79
#